data_f01203acb11584f12ada878fabd3e83a
#
_entry.id   f01203acb11584f12ada878fabd3e83a
#
_cell.length_a   1.000
_cell.length_b   1.000
_cell.length_c   1.000
_cell.angle_alpha   90.00
_cell.angle_beta   90.00
_cell.angle_gamma   90.00
#
_symmetry.space_group_name_H-M   'P 1'
#
loop_
_entity.id
_entity.type
_entity.pdbx_description
1 polymer ?
#
loop_
_entity_poly.entity_id
_entity_poly.type
_entity_poly.pdbx_seq_one_letter_code
_entity_poly.pdbx_strand_id
1 'polypeptide(L)'
;MAFFVHRFANRALRVTLALFSDFKIEGQENIPADGPLIVVANHQSNVDPAILATSIQRNARFLSKDTIFNNVTPAGRWFLRAYGAYPLRRGEMDLKALRWALTELKRPTATLVLFPEGTRNPGSMKSAHSGIVPLAARAGIPILPVGMEGVEGMRSVLRIFKPKGSIRVRIGRPFHLNVQGKLSRNDTEAAVSEIMGRIAVLLPESYRGDYKEAAEATFVFTSTNELSDD
;
A
#
# COMPACT_ATOMS: atom_id res chain seq x y z
N MET A 1 -3.29 22.16 8.01
CA MET A 1 -3.68 21.37 9.20
C MET A 1 -3.52 19.88 8.98
N ALA A 2 -4.10 19.25 7.94
CA ALA A 2 -3.96 17.80 7.64
C ALA A 2 -2.50 17.32 7.56
N PHE A 3 -1.62 18.06 6.90
CA PHE A 3 -0.20 17.76 6.79
C PHE A 3 0.53 17.66 8.14
N PHE A 4 0.22 18.55 9.08
CA PHE A 4 0.80 18.52 10.44
C PHE A 4 0.31 17.31 11.23
N VAL A 5 -0.99 16.98 11.15
CA VAL A 5 -1.56 15.79 11.81
C VAL A 5 -0.86 14.52 11.33
N HIS A 6 -0.70 14.37 10.01
CA HIS A 6 -0.03 13.21 9.42
C HIS A 6 1.44 13.11 9.87
N ARG A 7 2.21 14.18 9.80
CA ARG A 7 3.63 14.20 10.23
C ARG A 7 3.80 13.91 11.71
N PHE A 8 2.98 14.55 12.55
CA PHE A 8 3.05 14.36 13.99
C PHE A 8 2.70 12.93 14.38
N ALA A 9 1.59 12.39 13.86
CA ALA A 9 1.16 11.02 14.12
C ALA A 9 2.22 10.00 13.68
N ASN A 10 2.80 10.16 12.49
CA ASN A 10 3.85 9.25 12.00
C ASN A 10 5.13 9.35 12.83
N ARG A 11 5.53 10.55 13.29
CA ARG A 11 6.71 10.72 14.16
C ARG A 11 6.48 10.05 15.53
N ALA A 12 5.32 10.26 16.13
CA ALA A 12 4.95 9.62 17.39
C ALA A 12 4.94 8.09 17.25
N LEU A 13 4.32 7.58 16.17
CA LEU A 13 4.31 6.14 15.89
C LEU A 13 5.71 5.58 15.69
N ARG A 14 6.59 6.28 14.97
CA ARG A 14 7.98 5.82 14.77
C ARG A 14 8.73 5.67 16.08
N VAL A 15 8.55 6.62 17.01
CA VAL A 15 9.12 6.54 18.35
C VAL A 15 8.55 5.33 19.11
N THR A 16 7.24 5.12 19.05
CA THR A 16 6.59 3.98 19.70
C THR A 16 7.08 2.64 19.15
N LEU A 17 7.18 2.51 17.83
CA LEU A 17 7.70 1.31 17.17
C LEU A 17 9.16 1.04 17.59
N ALA A 18 9.99 2.07 17.62
CA ALA A 18 11.40 1.94 18.02
C ALA A 18 11.58 1.55 19.50
N LEU A 19 10.69 2.02 20.40
CA LEU A 19 10.79 1.76 21.82
C LEU A 19 10.19 0.40 22.25
N PHE A 20 9.17 -0.07 21.56
CA PHE A 20 8.36 -1.22 22.01
C PHE A 20 8.37 -2.43 21.07
N SER A 21 9.09 -2.36 19.96
CA SER A 21 9.23 -3.47 19.00
C SER A 21 10.60 -3.48 18.34
N ASP A 22 10.99 -4.64 17.80
CA ASP A 22 12.13 -4.72 16.88
C ASP A 22 11.64 -4.33 15.48
N PHE A 23 11.52 -3.01 15.24
CA PHE A 23 11.05 -2.45 13.99
C PHE A 23 12.20 -2.16 13.04
N LYS A 24 12.17 -2.77 11.84
CA LYS A 24 13.17 -2.53 10.79
C LYS A 24 12.51 -2.21 9.47
N ILE A 25 13.12 -1.28 8.73
CA ILE A 25 12.75 -0.89 7.38
C ILE A 25 13.96 -1.12 6.49
N GLU A 26 13.76 -1.84 5.39
CA GLU A 26 14.77 -2.15 4.38
C GLU A 26 14.32 -1.56 3.03
N GLY A 27 15.26 -1.10 2.20
CA GLY A 27 14.97 -0.58 0.86
C GLY A 27 14.41 0.85 0.85
N GLN A 28 14.66 1.67 1.87
CA GLN A 28 14.18 3.08 1.89
C GLN A 28 14.77 3.91 0.74
N GLU A 29 15.94 3.56 0.24
CA GLU A 29 16.60 4.14 -0.94
C GLU A 29 15.79 3.96 -2.23
N ASN A 30 14.90 2.98 -2.28
CA ASN A 30 14.00 2.73 -3.41
C ASN A 30 12.82 3.70 -3.50
N ILE A 31 12.60 4.53 -2.48
CA ILE A 31 11.47 5.47 -2.46
C ILE A 31 11.83 6.67 -3.34
N PRO A 32 11.09 6.93 -4.45
CA PRO A 32 11.33 8.12 -5.26
C PRO A 32 11.21 9.39 -4.42
N ALA A 33 12.20 10.28 -4.52
CA ALA A 33 12.20 11.56 -3.79
C ALA A 33 11.02 12.43 -4.21
N ASP A 34 10.75 12.48 -5.50
CA ASP A 34 9.78 13.36 -6.14
C ASP A 34 8.78 12.57 -7.00
N GLY A 35 7.81 13.29 -7.54
CA GLY A 35 6.78 12.73 -8.43
C GLY A 35 5.65 12.02 -7.69
N PRO A 36 4.54 11.77 -8.39
CA PRO A 36 3.43 10.98 -7.88
C PRO A 36 3.81 9.49 -7.80
N LEU A 37 3.23 8.77 -6.83
CA LEU A 37 3.59 7.39 -6.53
C LEU A 37 2.35 6.58 -6.13
N ILE A 38 2.20 5.38 -6.67
CA ILE A 38 1.31 4.35 -6.14
C ILE A 38 2.15 3.41 -5.29
N VAL A 39 1.75 3.18 -4.06
CA VAL A 39 2.35 2.20 -3.17
C VAL A 39 1.40 1.01 -3.03
N VAL A 40 1.89 -0.19 -3.26
CA VAL A 40 1.12 -1.43 -3.11
C VAL A 40 1.73 -2.30 -2.03
N ALA A 41 0.90 -2.85 -1.15
CA ALA A 41 1.37 -3.67 -0.05
C ALA A 41 0.40 -4.82 0.27
N ASN A 42 0.89 -5.89 0.91
CA ASN A 42 0.06 -6.91 1.52
C ASN A 42 -0.70 -6.33 2.73
N HIS A 43 -1.86 -6.88 3.06
CA HIS A 43 -2.74 -6.36 4.10
C HIS A 43 -3.01 -7.39 5.20
N GLN A 44 -2.46 -7.19 6.39
CA GLN A 44 -2.53 -8.12 7.50
C GLN A 44 -3.35 -7.59 8.69
N SER A 45 -3.31 -6.27 8.91
CA SER A 45 -3.82 -5.66 10.14
C SER A 45 -4.44 -4.28 9.91
N ASN A 46 -5.22 -3.82 10.89
CA ASN A 46 -5.76 -2.45 10.91
C ASN A 46 -4.68 -1.37 11.04
N VAL A 47 -3.47 -1.73 11.49
CA VAL A 47 -2.37 -0.79 11.70
C VAL A 47 -1.47 -0.63 10.47
N ASP A 48 -1.63 -1.48 9.45
CA ASP A 48 -0.78 -1.47 8.25
C ASP A 48 -0.70 -0.09 7.58
N PRO A 49 -1.81 0.65 7.38
CA PRO A 49 -1.74 1.97 6.76
C PRO A 49 -0.84 2.93 7.53
N ALA A 50 -0.87 2.87 8.86
CA ALA A 50 -0.07 3.74 9.71
C ALA A 50 1.41 3.35 9.72
N ILE A 51 1.71 2.04 9.80
CA ILE A 51 3.09 1.53 9.71
C ILE A 51 3.69 1.88 8.35
N LEU A 52 2.93 1.67 7.28
CA LEU A 52 3.37 1.97 5.92
C LEU A 52 3.63 3.47 5.72
N ALA A 53 2.71 4.35 6.16
CA ALA A 53 2.90 5.80 6.09
C ALA A 53 4.14 6.27 6.87
N THR A 54 4.41 5.63 8.01
CA THR A 54 5.60 5.90 8.83
C THR A 54 6.88 5.44 8.14
N SER A 55 6.83 4.35 7.38
CA SER A 55 7.98 3.77 6.68
C SER A 55 8.36 4.54 5.42
N ILE A 56 7.38 4.94 4.60
CA ILE A 56 7.64 5.64 3.33
C ILE A 56 7.90 7.15 3.50
N GLN A 57 7.61 7.73 4.63
CA GLN A 57 7.83 9.15 4.98
C GLN A 57 7.28 10.17 3.96
N ARG A 58 6.30 9.78 3.15
CA ARG A 58 5.58 10.63 2.20
C ARG A 58 4.16 10.89 2.69
N ASN A 59 3.51 11.92 2.18
CA ASN A 59 2.13 12.26 2.56
C ASN A 59 1.14 11.28 1.92
N ALA A 60 0.99 10.11 2.55
CA ALA A 60 0.21 9.00 2.05
C ALA A 60 -1.31 9.27 2.07
N ARG A 61 -2.00 8.85 1.03
CA ARG A 61 -3.45 8.78 0.91
C ARG A 61 -3.88 7.31 0.83
N PHE A 62 -5.01 6.99 1.42
CA PHE A 62 -5.49 5.61 1.54
C PHE A 62 -6.93 5.49 1.08
N LEU A 63 -7.26 4.41 0.38
CA LEU A 63 -8.65 4.00 0.18
C LEU A 63 -9.06 3.08 1.35
N SER A 64 -10.03 3.51 2.13
CA SER A 64 -10.51 2.78 3.31
C SER A 64 -11.99 2.43 3.16
N LYS A 65 -12.41 1.28 3.68
CA LYS A 65 -13.81 0.87 3.66
C LYS A 65 -14.71 1.95 4.28
N ASP A 66 -15.80 2.32 3.59
CA ASP A 66 -16.75 3.36 4.02
C ASP A 66 -17.35 3.12 5.40
N THR A 67 -17.58 1.84 5.77
CA THR A 67 -18.09 1.47 7.09
C THR A 67 -17.18 1.90 8.25
N ILE A 68 -15.86 2.09 8.01
CA ILE A 68 -14.95 2.62 9.04
C ILE A 68 -15.36 4.05 9.41
N PHE A 69 -15.73 4.86 8.41
CA PHE A 69 -16.18 6.24 8.64
C PHE A 69 -17.54 6.32 9.33
N ASN A 70 -18.41 5.31 9.13
CA ASN A 70 -19.73 5.25 9.75
C ASN A 70 -19.66 4.83 11.23
N ASN A 71 -18.65 4.05 11.60
CA ASN A 71 -18.50 3.46 12.93
C ASN A 71 -17.60 4.27 13.88
N VAL A 72 -17.21 5.49 13.50
CA VAL A 72 -16.40 6.37 14.34
C VAL A 72 -17.13 7.68 14.63
N THR A 73 -16.73 8.34 15.73
CA THR A 73 -17.23 9.66 16.10
C THR A 73 -16.96 10.72 15.03
N PRO A 74 -17.63 11.88 15.03
CA PRO A 74 -17.30 12.98 14.13
C PRO A 74 -15.82 13.39 14.19
N ALA A 75 -15.23 13.44 15.39
CA ALA A 75 -13.80 13.70 15.56
C ALA A 75 -12.92 12.61 14.94
N GLY A 76 -13.30 11.33 15.07
CA GLY A 76 -12.64 10.21 14.41
C GLY A 76 -12.71 10.30 12.89
N ARG A 77 -13.86 10.67 12.33
CA ARG A 77 -14.01 10.91 10.88
C ARG A 77 -13.12 12.04 10.39
N TRP A 78 -13.07 13.13 11.15
CA TRP A 78 -12.17 14.24 10.85
C TRP A 78 -10.71 13.77 10.86
N PHE A 79 -10.29 13.03 11.90
CA PHE A 79 -8.94 12.48 12.00
C PHE A 79 -8.60 11.56 10.82
N LEU A 80 -9.47 10.61 10.47
CA LEU A 80 -9.26 9.72 9.32
C LEU A 80 -9.04 10.50 8.02
N ARG A 81 -9.85 11.52 7.76
CA ARG A 81 -9.68 12.38 6.58
C ARG A 81 -8.40 13.20 6.64
N ALA A 82 -8.06 13.78 7.80
CA ALA A 82 -6.84 14.53 8.01
C ALA A 82 -5.59 13.63 7.87
N TYR A 83 -5.71 12.37 8.26
CA TYR A 83 -4.66 11.36 8.09
C TYR A 83 -4.54 10.85 6.64
N GLY A 84 -5.49 11.17 5.77
CA GLY A 84 -5.43 10.86 4.35
C GLY A 84 -6.35 9.73 3.88
N ALA A 85 -7.23 9.22 4.74
CA ALA A 85 -8.18 8.17 4.36
C ALA A 85 -9.36 8.74 3.53
N TYR A 86 -9.71 8.04 2.45
CA TYR A 86 -10.88 8.30 1.62
C TYR A 86 -11.82 7.09 1.62
N PRO A 87 -13.14 7.28 1.78
CA PRO A 87 -14.09 6.17 1.82
C PRO A 87 -14.24 5.50 0.45
N LEU A 88 -14.17 4.16 0.45
CA LEU A 88 -14.37 3.29 -0.70
C LEU A 88 -15.53 2.35 -0.42
N ARG A 89 -16.52 2.26 -1.31
CA ARG A 89 -17.55 1.22 -1.30
C ARG A 89 -16.99 -0.05 -1.92
N ARG A 90 -17.02 -1.15 -1.18
CA ARG A 90 -16.58 -2.46 -1.66
C ARG A 90 -17.74 -3.23 -2.29
N GLY A 91 -17.39 -4.15 -3.20
CA GLY A 91 -18.35 -5.04 -3.87
C GLY A 91 -18.74 -4.62 -5.28
N GLU A 92 -18.57 -3.35 -5.65
CA GLU A 92 -18.80 -2.81 -6.97
C GLU A 92 -17.64 -1.91 -7.38
N MET A 93 -17.52 -1.62 -8.70
CA MET A 93 -16.54 -0.64 -9.18
C MET A 93 -16.94 0.76 -8.70
N ASP A 94 -16.31 1.24 -7.62
CA ASP A 94 -16.56 2.58 -7.10
C ASP A 94 -15.89 3.63 -8.00
N LEU A 95 -16.63 4.09 -9.01
CA LEU A 95 -16.16 5.12 -9.94
C LEU A 95 -15.82 6.45 -9.26
N LYS A 96 -16.45 6.75 -8.11
CA LYS A 96 -16.14 7.97 -7.34
C LYS A 96 -14.77 7.85 -6.68
N ALA A 97 -14.47 6.70 -6.07
CA ALA A 97 -13.15 6.42 -5.50
C ALA A 97 -12.06 6.39 -6.57
N LEU A 98 -12.33 5.78 -7.73
CA LEU A 98 -11.39 5.77 -8.85
C LEU A 98 -11.10 7.19 -9.36
N ARG A 99 -12.14 8.01 -9.59
CA ARG A 99 -11.97 9.41 -10.01
C ARG A 99 -11.19 10.23 -8.98
N TRP A 100 -11.50 10.04 -7.71
CA TRP A 100 -10.78 10.69 -6.62
C TRP A 100 -9.29 10.29 -6.63
N ALA A 101 -8.99 8.99 -6.73
CA ALA A 101 -7.63 8.48 -6.76
C ALA A 101 -6.83 9.08 -7.94
N LEU A 102 -7.40 9.06 -9.16
CA LEU A 102 -6.78 9.67 -10.34
C LEU A 102 -6.58 11.19 -10.20
N THR A 103 -7.50 11.88 -9.50
CA THR A 103 -7.37 13.32 -9.24
C THR A 103 -6.26 13.60 -8.22
N GLU A 104 -6.16 12.81 -7.16
CA GLU A 104 -5.07 12.92 -6.19
C GLU A 104 -3.70 12.68 -6.84
N LEU A 105 -3.60 11.66 -7.70
CA LEU A 105 -2.36 11.29 -8.40
C LEU A 105 -1.85 12.33 -9.42
N LYS A 106 -2.66 13.35 -9.77
CA LYS A 106 -2.21 14.49 -10.57
C LYS A 106 -1.34 15.49 -9.78
N ARG A 107 -1.31 15.38 -8.46
CA ARG A 107 -0.49 16.29 -7.63
C ARG A 107 0.98 15.87 -7.67
N PRO A 108 1.94 16.80 -7.78
CA PRO A 108 3.36 16.48 -7.94
C PRO A 108 3.97 15.58 -6.84
N THR A 109 3.44 15.64 -5.63
CA THR A 109 3.95 14.86 -4.48
C THR A 109 2.95 13.83 -3.97
N ALA A 110 1.95 13.45 -4.80
CA ALA A 110 0.92 12.51 -4.41
C ALA A 110 1.52 11.14 -4.09
N THR A 111 1.01 10.51 -3.05
CA THR A 111 1.32 9.11 -2.72
C THR A 111 0.02 8.41 -2.36
N LEU A 112 -0.42 7.51 -3.23
CA LEU A 112 -1.63 6.71 -3.02
C LEU A 112 -1.23 5.31 -2.59
N VAL A 113 -1.67 4.90 -1.41
CA VAL A 113 -1.43 3.57 -0.86
C VAL A 113 -2.63 2.69 -1.10
N LEU A 114 -2.39 1.51 -1.64
CA LEU A 114 -3.38 0.51 -1.96
C LEU A 114 -2.99 -0.84 -1.34
N PHE A 115 -4.01 -1.53 -0.86
CA PHE A 115 -3.92 -2.92 -0.45
C PHE A 115 -4.77 -3.74 -1.43
N PRO A 116 -4.17 -4.32 -2.49
CA PRO A 116 -4.95 -4.93 -3.58
C PRO A 116 -5.83 -6.10 -3.14
N GLU A 117 -5.48 -6.78 -2.05
CA GLU A 117 -6.31 -7.84 -1.45
C GLU A 117 -7.69 -7.33 -1.00
N GLY A 118 -7.84 -6.03 -0.77
CA GLY A 118 -9.09 -5.41 -0.36
C GLY A 118 -9.61 -5.86 1.02
N THR A 119 -9.01 -6.83 1.65
CA THR A 119 -9.31 -7.32 3.00
C THR A 119 -8.01 -7.67 3.74
N ARG A 120 -8.09 -7.83 5.05
CA ARG A 120 -6.93 -8.22 5.87
C ARG A 120 -6.81 -9.74 5.87
N ASN A 121 -5.60 -10.21 5.55
CA ASN A 121 -5.24 -11.63 5.53
C ASN A 121 -4.01 -11.85 6.43
N PRO A 122 -4.20 -12.07 7.74
CA PRO A 122 -3.10 -12.22 8.67
C PRO A 122 -2.19 -13.41 8.31
N GLY A 123 -0.89 -13.13 8.14
CA GLY A 123 0.15 -14.15 7.94
C GLY A 123 0.25 -14.75 6.54
N SER A 124 -0.64 -14.40 5.59
CA SER A 124 -0.58 -14.99 4.23
C SER A 124 -1.32 -14.11 3.24
N MET A 125 -0.72 -13.84 2.08
CA MET A 125 -1.36 -13.11 0.99
C MET A 125 -2.49 -13.92 0.36
N LYS A 126 -3.59 -13.25 0.02
CA LYS A 126 -4.76 -13.83 -0.66
C LYS A 126 -5.04 -13.09 -1.96
N SER A 127 -5.96 -13.66 -2.75
CA SER A 127 -6.33 -13.13 -4.06
C SER A 127 -6.63 -11.63 -4.03
N ALA A 128 -6.11 -10.90 -5.02
CA ALA A 128 -6.23 -9.47 -5.14
C ALA A 128 -7.33 -9.05 -6.13
N HIS A 129 -7.89 -7.86 -5.93
CA HIS A 129 -8.86 -7.27 -6.84
C HIS A 129 -8.17 -6.66 -8.06
N SER A 130 -8.78 -6.85 -9.23
CA SER A 130 -8.26 -6.35 -10.51
C SER A 130 -8.30 -4.81 -10.67
N GLY A 131 -8.96 -4.10 -9.77
CA GLY A 131 -9.09 -2.63 -9.83
C GLY A 131 -7.78 -1.84 -9.81
N ILE A 132 -6.69 -2.44 -9.33
CA ILE A 132 -5.36 -1.83 -9.34
C ILE A 132 -4.84 -1.64 -10.78
N VAL A 133 -5.10 -2.57 -11.68
CA VAL A 133 -4.58 -2.53 -13.06
C VAL A 133 -5.16 -1.34 -13.85
N PRO A 134 -6.48 -1.12 -13.96
CA PRO A 134 -7.01 0.04 -14.68
C PRO A 134 -6.67 1.37 -14.01
N LEU A 135 -6.45 1.41 -12.69
CA LEU A 135 -5.98 2.61 -12.01
C LEU A 135 -4.53 2.92 -12.40
N ALA A 136 -3.63 1.94 -12.28
CA ALA A 136 -2.20 2.10 -12.58
C ALA A 136 -1.97 2.41 -14.07
N ALA A 137 -2.66 1.70 -14.98
CA ALA A 137 -2.59 1.94 -16.41
C ALA A 137 -3.02 3.37 -16.81
N ARG A 138 -4.11 3.88 -16.19
CA ARG A 138 -4.57 5.25 -16.46
C ARG A 138 -3.69 6.31 -15.82
N ALA A 139 -3.09 6.03 -14.68
CA ALA A 139 -2.21 6.96 -14.00
C ALA A 139 -0.85 7.08 -14.69
N GLY A 140 -0.31 5.99 -15.27
CA GLY A 140 0.99 5.97 -15.94
C GLY A 140 2.18 6.33 -15.06
N ILE A 141 2.06 6.12 -13.74
CA ILE A 141 3.07 6.52 -12.75
C ILE A 141 3.71 5.31 -12.09
N PRO A 142 4.89 5.49 -11.44
CA PRO A 142 5.57 4.39 -10.76
C PRO A 142 4.73 3.74 -9.67
N ILE A 143 4.91 2.42 -9.53
CA ILE A 143 4.30 1.59 -8.48
C ILE A 143 5.43 1.08 -7.57
N LEU A 144 5.34 1.35 -6.28
CA LEU A 144 6.30 0.93 -5.26
C LEU A 144 5.75 -0.29 -4.51
N PRO A 145 6.35 -1.47 -4.63
CA PRO A 145 5.91 -2.64 -3.89
C PRO A 145 6.48 -2.61 -2.48
N VAL A 146 5.67 -2.98 -1.50
CA VAL A 146 6.09 -3.07 -0.09
C VAL A 146 5.58 -4.36 0.53
N GLY A 147 6.49 -5.14 1.12
CA GLY A 147 6.18 -6.31 1.94
C GLY A 147 6.21 -5.97 3.43
N MET A 148 5.16 -6.36 4.16
CA MET A 148 5.09 -6.17 5.62
C MET A 148 4.88 -7.50 6.31
N GLU A 149 5.62 -7.74 7.41
CA GLU A 149 5.48 -8.94 8.27
C GLU A 149 5.54 -8.57 9.75
N GLY A 150 5.00 -9.44 10.61
CA GLY A 150 5.01 -9.28 12.07
C GLY A 150 3.93 -8.34 12.60
N VAL A 151 2.96 -7.92 11.78
CA VAL A 151 1.87 -7.01 12.17
C VAL A 151 0.53 -7.73 12.38
N GLU A 152 0.43 -8.99 12.04
CA GLU A 152 -0.80 -9.82 12.12
C GLU A 152 -1.36 -9.94 13.54
N GLY A 153 -0.50 -9.87 14.54
CA GLY A 153 -0.90 -9.87 15.97
C GLY A 153 -1.52 -8.55 16.44
N MET A 154 -1.40 -7.47 15.66
CA MET A 154 -1.90 -6.13 16.03
C MET A 154 -3.33 -5.91 15.54
N ARG A 155 -4.29 -6.72 16.02
CA ARG A 155 -5.70 -6.65 15.59
C ARG A 155 -6.41 -5.35 15.97
N SER A 156 -6.00 -4.70 17.05
CA SER A 156 -6.56 -3.42 17.53
C SER A 156 -5.65 -2.25 17.16
N VAL A 157 -6.24 -1.14 16.70
CA VAL A 157 -5.50 0.10 16.45
C VAL A 157 -4.79 0.61 17.71
N LEU A 158 -5.32 0.33 18.91
CA LEU A 158 -4.69 0.70 20.17
C LEU A 158 -3.36 -0.03 20.42
N ARG A 159 -3.13 -1.18 19.78
CA ARG A 159 -1.85 -1.90 19.84
C ARG A 159 -0.68 -1.09 19.24
N ILE A 160 -0.98 -0.09 18.42
CA ILE A 160 0.02 0.82 17.86
C ILE A 160 0.79 1.61 18.95
N PHE A 161 0.17 1.82 20.11
CA PHE A 161 0.81 2.51 21.25
C PHE A 161 1.71 1.60 22.09
N LYS A 162 1.59 0.29 21.92
CA LYS A 162 2.47 -0.70 22.58
C LYS A 162 2.65 -1.90 21.65
N PRO A 163 3.33 -1.71 20.50
CA PRO A 163 3.64 -2.79 19.60
C PRO A 163 4.57 -3.80 20.29
N LYS A 164 4.50 -5.06 19.87
CA LYS A 164 5.35 -6.12 20.39
C LYS A 164 5.83 -7.00 19.24
N GLY A 165 7.00 -7.58 19.41
CA GLY A 165 7.58 -8.52 18.46
C GLY A 165 8.44 -7.85 17.40
N SER A 166 8.77 -8.61 16.37
CA SER A 166 9.58 -8.18 15.26
C SER A 166 8.68 -7.75 14.12
N ILE A 167 8.82 -6.50 13.69
CA ILE A 167 8.09 -5.92 12.56
C ILE A 167 9.08 -5.59 11.47
N ARG A 168 8.86 -6.09 10.26
CA ARG A 168 9.70 -5.83 9.09
C ARG A 168 8.87 -5.19 7.99
N VAL A 169 9.43 -4.14 7.40
CA VAL A 169 8.90 -3.49 6.21
C VAL A 169 10.00 -3.51 5.16
N ARG A 170 9.77 -4.20 4.05
CA ARG A 170 10.70 -4.25 2.92
C ARG A 170 10.13 -3.51 1.73
N ILE A 171 10.88 -2.55 1.24
CA ILE A 171 10.49 -1.66 0.13
C ILE A 171 11.27 -2.10 -1.09
N GLY A 172 10.57 -2.57 -2.11
CA GLY A 172 11.16 -3.02 -3.37
C GLY A 172 11.42 -1.87 -4.33
N ARG A 173 12.08 -2.16 -5.45
CA ARG A 173 12.31 -1.18 -6.51
C ARG A 173 10.99 -0.76 -7.17
N PRO A 174 10.79 0.53 -7.48
CA PRO A 174 9.64 0.99 -8.24
C PRO A 174 9.60 0.34 -9.61
N PHE A 175 8.40 0.11 -10.10
CA PHE A 175 8.17 -0.44 -11.43
C PHE A 175 7.01 0.28 -12.13
N HIS A 176 6.92 0.15 -13.44
CA HIS A 176 5.81 0.64 -14.24
C HIS A 176 4.97 -0.53 -14.76
N LEU A 177 3.68 -0.28 -14.90
CA LEU A 177 2.78 -1.20 -15.59
C LEU A 177 2.81 -0.91 -17.10
N ASN A 178 3.39 -1.83 -17.87
CA ASN A 178 3.51 -1.72 -19.32
C ASN A 178 2.27 -2.31 -20.00
N VAL A 179 1.24 -1.51 -20.10
CA VAL A 179 -0.03 -1.91 -20.71
C VAL A 179 -0.41 -0.93 -21.79
N GLN A 180 -0.62 -1.42 -23.02
CA GLN A 180 -1.13 -0.66 -24.12
C GLN A 180 -2.59 -1.04 -24.43
N GLY A 181 -3.48 -0.06 -24.42
CA GLY A 181 -4.87 -0.26 -24.79
C GLY A 181 -5.71 -0.96 -23.71
N LYS A 182 -6.77 -1.66 -24.15
CA LYS A 182 -7.70 -2.38 -23.28
C LYS A 182 -7.22 -3.82 -23.09
N LEU A 183 -6.90 -4.18 -21.86
CA LEU A 183 -6.53 -5.56 -21.51
C LEU A 183 -7.72 -6.52 -21.63
N SER A 184 -7.44 -7.74 -22.05
CA SER A 184 -8.35 -8.85 -21.86
C SER A 184 -8.52 -9.17 -20.36
N ARG A 185 -9.50 -10.00 -20.01
CA ARG A 185 -9.66 -10.46 -18.64
C ARG A 185 -8.43 -11.25 -18.16
N ASN A 186 -7.93 -12.16 -18.98
CA ASN A 186 -6.76 -12.98 -18.64
C ASN A 186 -5.51 -12.14 -18.46
N ASP A 187 -5.25 -11.15 -19.33
CA ASP A 187 -4.11 -10.25 -19.21
C ASP A 187 -4.22 -9.38 -17.95
N THR A 188 -5.44 -8.97 -17.60
CA THR A 188 -5.70 -8.21 -16.38
C THR A 188 -5.38 -9.07 -15.13
N GLU A 189 -5.81 -10.32 -15.11
CA GLU A 189 -5.52 -11.27 -14.03
C GLU A 189 -4.00 -11.56 -13.93
N ALA A 190 -3.32 -11.72 -15.06
CA ALA A 190 -1.87 -11.90 -15.11
C ALA A 190 -1.13 -10.64 -14.60
N ALA A 191 -1.53 -9.44 -15.01
CA ALA A 191 -0.95 -8.20 -14.53
C ALA A 191 -1.16 -8.01 -13.02
N VAL A 192 -2.32 -8.40 -12.47
CA VAL A 192 -2.54 -8.42 -11.01
C VAL A 192 -1.56 -9.39 -10.35
N SER A 193 -1.42 -10.60 -10.90
CA SER A 193 -0.50 -11.61 -10.36
C SER A 193 0.94 -11.11 -10.33
N GLU A 194 1.41 -10.41 -11.36
CA GLU A 194 2.74 -9.80 -11.37
C GLU A 194 2.91 -8.69 -10.32
N ILE A 195 1.93 -7.79 -10.19
CA ILE A 195 1.96 -6.73 -9.16
C ILE A 195 2.07 -7.38 -7.76
N MET A 196 1.29 -8.42 -7.50
CA MET A 196 1.30 -9.14 -6.23
C MET A 196 2.58 -9.97 -6.06
N GLY A 197 3.11 -10.55 -7.13
CA GLY A 197 4.38 -11.25 -7.15
C GLY A 197 5.54 -10.35 -6.71
N ARG A 198 5.56 -9.10 -7.15
CA ARG A 198 6.55 -8.10 -6.70
C ARG A 198 6.45 -7.77 -5.21
N ILE A 199 5.27 -7.87 -4.60
CA ILE A 199 5.12 -7.79 -3.15
C ILE A 199 5.60 -9.09 -2.49
N ALA A 200 5.22 -10.24 -3.05
CA ALA A 200 5.54 -11.55 -2.51
C ALA A 200 7.04 -11.83 -2.46
N VAL A 201 7.83 -11.35 -3.44
CA VAL A 201 9.31 -11.43 -3.44
C VAL A 201 9.91 -10.80 -2.18
N LEU A 202 9.30 -9.73 -1.64
CA LEU A 202 9.77 -9.02 -0.46
C LEU A 202 9.42 -9.73 0.86
N LEU A 203 8.63 -10.79 0.81
CA LEU A 203 8.11 -11.50 1.97
C LEU A 203 8.77 -12.89 2.13
N PRO A 204 8.92 -13.38 3.37
CA PRO A 204 9.23 -14.78 3.60
C PRO A 204 8.22 -15.69 2.90
N GLU A 205 8.66 -16.88 2.50
CA GLU A 205 7.85 -17.83 1.76
C GLU A 205 6.50 -18.15 2.44
N SER A 206 6.51 -18.25 3.78
CA SER A 206 5.31 -18.49 4.58
C SER A 206 4.22 -17.41 4.45
N TYR A 207 4.59 -16.19 4.06
CA TYR A 207 3.66 -15.07 3.87
C TYR A 207 3.16 -14.91 2.44
N ARG A 208 3.78 -15.56 1.45
CA ARG A 208 3.48 -15.37 0.03
C ARG A 208 2.10 -15.88 -0.39
N GLY A 209 1.54 -16.84 0.34
CA GLY A 209 0.18 -17.37 0.12
C GLY A 209 -0.10 -17.76 -1.31
N ASP A 210 -1.16 -17.20 -1.89
CA ASP A 210 -1.61 -17.48 -3.26
C ASP A 210 -0.61 -16.99 -4.35
N TYR A 211 0.45 -16.25 -3.98
CA TYR A 211 1.45 -15.66 -4.89
C TYR A 211 2.85 -16.24 -4.74
N LYS A 212 2.98 -17.45 -4.19
CA LYS A 212 4.26 -18.12 -4.05
C LYS A 212 4.93 -18.35 -5.42
N GLU A 213 4.20 -18.87 -6.38
CA GLU A 213 4.70 -19.11 -7.75
C GLU A 213 4.93 -17.79 -8.51
N ALA A 214 4.07 -16.79 -8.32
CA ALA A 214 4.21 -15.49 -8.95
C ALA A 214 5.47 -14.73 -8.48
N ALA A 215 5.97 -15.01 -7.28
CA ALA A 215 7.22 -14.43 -6.77
C ALA A 215 8.47 -14.95 -7.53
N GLU A 216 8.37 -16.11 -8.17
CA GLU A 216 9.46 -16.77 -8.89
C GLU A 216 9.31 -16.62 -10.42
N ALA A 217 8.19 -16.05 -10.88
CA ALA A 217 7.88 -15.90 -12.30
C ALA A 217 8.65 -14.74 -12.96
N THR A 218 8.80 -14.84 -14.28
CA THR A 218 9.26 -13.70 -15.08
C THR A 218 8.13 -12.71 -15.28
N PHE A 219 8.39 -11.42 -15.02
CA PHE A 219 7.41 -10.34 -15.15
C PHE A 219 7.36 -9.83 -16.59
N VAL A 220 6.17 -9.84 -17.19
CA VAL A 220 5.91 -9.42 -18.58
C VAL A 220 5.22 -8.07 -18.64
N PHE A 221 4.21 -7.87 -17.77
CA PHE A 221 3.40 -6.65 -17.70
C PHE A 221 4.02 -5.56 -16.85
N THR A 222 5.09 -5.87 -16.11
CA THR A 222 5.74 -4.91 -15.21
C THR A 222 7.24 -4.83 -15.46
N SER A 223 7.78 -3.63 -15.60
CA SER A 223 9.22 -3.39 -15.76
C SER A 223 9.73 -2.44 -14.69
N THR A 224 10.89 -2.77 -14.13
CA THR A 224 11.69 -1.79 -13.38
C THR A 224 12.47 -0.97 -14.40
N ASN A 225 12.19 0.35 -14.50
CA ASN A 225 13.14 1.20 -15.17
C ASN A 225 14.44 1.15 -14.34
N GLU A 226 15.55 0.75 -14.97
CA GLU A 226 16.84 1.20 -14.50
C GLU A 226 16.75 2.71 -14.52
N LEU A 227 16.83 3.35 -13.36
CA LEU A 227 17.06 4.79 -13.30
C LEU A 227 18.35 4.95 -14.09
N SER A 228 18.26 5.55 -15.28
CA SER A 228 19.45 6.02 -15.99
C SER A 228 20.13 6.95 -15.02
N ASP A 229 21.28 6.54 -14.51
CA ASP A 229 22.24 7.40 -13.83
C ASP A 229 22.72 8.41 -14.90
N ASP A 230 22.02 9.54 -15.03
CA ASP A 230 22.44 10.75 -15.71
C ASP A 230 22.54 11.89 -14.69
#